data_8347103fc2279440df8fd5575e62e70b
#
_entry.id   8347103fc2279440df8fd5575e62e70b
#
_cell.length_a   1.000
_cell.length_b   1.000
_cell.length_c   1.000
_cell.angle_alpha   90.00
_cell.angle_beta   90.00
_cell.angle_gamma   90.00
#
_symmetry.space_group_name_H-M   'P 1'
#
loop_
_entity.id
_entity.type
_entity.pdbx_description
1 polymer ?
#
loop_
_entity_poly.entity_id
_entity_poly.type
_entity_poly.pdbx_seq_one_letter_code
_entity_poly.pdbx_strand_id
1 'polypeptide(L)'
;MKATCTTDGKQSKHCSRCDAKTDEQKIPALGHDFTSKVTKEATCTVDGVITKTCSRCDATETEAIKALGHKFGDWKVTAEATVLAPEQQERICETCGAKETKAEGTALKATATVNATTVKLKVKQSTSGLKVTGLAKGDSVKSWKSTNTKIFTVKGKENGTCKLTAKKAGTAKLQITLASGLKKTVTVKVQKTAVKTTKVTVANTKVTVKKGKKVALKPVVKPFTSKQKVTYTSSNKKVATVSSKGVVTGKKKGTAGTECSDILQGKRYIRRSTA
;
A
#
# COMPACT_ATOMS: atom_id res chain seq x y z
N MET A 1 -79.18 30.90 0.20
CA MET A 1 -77.70 31.01 0.42
C MET A 1 -77.08 29.75 -0.10
N LYS A 2 -76.08 29.85 -0.97
CA LYS A 2 -75.37 28.67 -1.50
C LYS A 2 -74.48 28.02 -0.44
N ALA A 3 -74.44 26.71 -0.42
CA ALA A 3 -73.45 25.98 0.42
C ALA A 3 -72.04 26.26 -0.07
N THR A 4 -71.09 26.38 0.86
CA THR A 4 -69.65 26.48 0.58
C THR A 4 -68.98 25.14 0.97
N CYS A 5 -67.66 25.05 0.86
CA CYS A 5 -66.96 23.86 1.28
C CYS A 5 -67.14 23.54 2.77
N THR A 6 -67.25 24.57 3.63
CA THR A 6 -67.27 24.41 5.08
C THR A 6 -68.56 24.88 5.74
N THR A 7 -69.43 25.59 4.99
CA THR A 7 -70.68 26.17 5.53
C THR A 7 -71.88 25.67 4.82
N ASP A 8 -72.90 25.27 5.58
CA ASP A 8 -74.17 24.83 5.04
C ASP A 8 -74.88 25.95 4.32
N GLY A 9 -75.46 25.63 3.25
CA GLY A 9 -76.38 26.53 2.51
C GLY A 9 -77.80 26.45 3.05
N LYS A 10 -78.62 27.38 2.62
CA LYS A 10 -80.07 27.43 2.89
C LYS A 10 -80.84 27.62 1.61
N GLN A 11 -81.82 26.81 1.38
CA GLN A 11 -82.78 26.95 0.31
C GLN A 11 -84.15 27.16 0.91
N SER A 12 -84.91 28.14 0.37
CA SER A 12 -86.27 28.42 0.76
C SER A 12 -87.12 28.66 -0.47
N LYS A 13 -88.37 28.29 -0.38
CA LYS A 13 -89.37 28.65 -1.40
C LYS A 13 -89.82 30.11 -1.12
N HIS A 14 -89.80 30.91 -2.19
CA HIS A 14 -90.27 32.31 -2.19
C HIS A 14 -91.68 32.40 -2.71
N CYS A 15 -92.55 33.15 -2.05
CA CYS A 15 -93.82 33.47 -2.61
C CYS A 15 -93.66 34.44 -3.80
N SER A 16 -94.34 34.21 -4.93
CA SER A 16 -94.20 35.02 -6.10
C SER A 16 -94.97 36.39 -5.98
N ARG A 17 -95.79 36.55 -4.91
CA ARG A 17 -96.62 37.72 -4.71
C ARG A 17 -96.39 38.48 -3.36
N CYS A 18 -95.54 37.96 -2.49
CA CYS A 18 -95.20 38.58 -1.20
C CYS A 18 -93.78 38.14 -0.73
N ASP A 19 -93.21 38.83 0.25
CA ASP A 19 -91.81 38.52 0.77
C ASP A 19 -91.74 37.33 1.72
N ALA A 20 -92.80 36.49 1.80
CA ALA A 20 -92.86 35.38 2.65
C ALA A 20 -91.93 34.21 2.13
N LYS A 21 -91.09 33.70 2.99
CA LYS A 21 -90.25 32.54 2.78
C LYS A 21 -90.80 31.38 3.54
N THR A 22 -90.96 30.24 2.88
CA THR A 22 -91.40 28.99 3.52
C THR A 22 -90.43 27.84 3.13
N ASP A 23 -90.49 26.74 3.91
CA ASP A 23 -89.71 25.55 3.67
C ASP A 23 -88.20 25.84 3.65
N GLU A 24 -87.63 26.46 4.67
CA GLU A 24 -86.18 26.57 4.76
C GLU A 24 -85.59 25.13 4.89
N GLN A 25 -84.85 24.70 3.87
CA GLN A 25 -84.11 23.46 3.87
C GLN A 25 -82.62 23.77 4.00
N LYS A 26 -81.94 23.01 4.85
CA LYS A 26 -80.51 23.08 5.01
C LYS A 26 -79.85 22.27 3.85
N ILE A 27 -78.92 22.90 3.15
CA ILE A 27 -78.09 22.22 2.16
C ILE A 27 -76.75 21.95 2.84
N PRO A 28 -76.37 20.70 3.04
CA PRO A 28 -75.09 20.38 3.70
C PRO A 28 -73.91 21.04 3.01
N ALA A 29 -72.89 21.39 3.77
CA ALA A 29 -71.63 21.87 3.24
C ALA A 29 -71.04 20.88 2.23
N LEU A 30 -70.44 21.39 1.16
CA LEU A 30 -70.01 20.59 0.02
C LEU A 30 -68.74 19.74 0.33
N GLY A 31 -68.08 20.04 1.44
CA GLY A 31 -66.75 19.50 1.72
C GLY A 31 -65.69 20.08 0.79
N HIS A 32 -64.43 19.76 1.07
CA HIS A 32 -63.33 20.11 0.18
C HIS A 32 -63.18 19.00 -0.87
N ASP A 33 -62.85 19.43 -2.09
CA ASP A 33 -62.53 18.58 -3.23
C ASP A 33 -61.09 18.86 -3.60
N PHE A 34 -60.16 18.13 -2.99
CA PHE A 34 -58.74 18.35 -3.09
C PHE A 34 -58.13 17.66 -4.31
N THR A 35 -57.37 18.42 -5.10
CA THR A 35 -56.41 17.92 -6.07
C THR A 35 -55.02 17.96 -5.50
N SER A 36 -54.25 16.87 -5.64
CA SER A 36 -52.90 16.74 -5.08
C SER A 36 -51.85 16.99 -6.15
N LYS A 37 -50.79 17.73 -5.81
CA LYS A 37 -49.61 17.96 -6.65
C LYS A 37 -48.36 17.91 -5.79
N VAL A 38 -47.32 17.20 -6.28
CA VAL A 38 -45.99 17.28 -5.68
C VAL A 38 -45.44 18.70 -5.97
N THR A 39 -45.25 19.50 -4.95
CA THR A 39 -44.72 20.86 -5.02
C THR A 39 -43.25 20.93 -4.69
N LYS A 40 -42.73 19.88 -4.00
CA LYS A 40 -41.31 19.70 -3.71
C LYS A 40 -41.00 18.21 -3.71
N GLU A 41 -40.06 17.81 -4.54
CA GLU A 41 -39.56 16.40 -4.56
C GLU A 41 -38.76 16.10 -3.29
N ALA A 42 -38.88 14.86 -2.80
CA ALA A 42 -38.00 14.36 -1.74
C ALA A 42 -36.60 14.15 -2.27
N THR A 43 -35.59 14.49 -1.48
CA THR A 43 -34.19 14.16 -1.73
C THR A 43 -33.73 13.03 -0.81
N CYS A 44 -32.46 12.64 -0.88
CA CYS A 44 -31.94 11.63 0.03
C CYS A 44 -32.07 12.02 1.50
N THR A 45 -32.01 13.30 1.83
CA THR A 45 -31.93 13.81 3.20
C THR A 45 -33.03 14.79 3.58
N VAL A 46 -33.82 15.26 2.62
CA VAL A 46 -34.86 16.26 2.86
C VAL A 46 -36.19 15.76 2.35
N ASP A 47 -37.22 15.92 3.20
CA ASP A 47 -38.57 15.55 2.86
C ASP A 47 -39.09 16.39 1.70
N GLY A 48 -39.85 15.76 0.81
CA GLY A 48 -40.67 16.41 -0.19
C GLY A 48 -42.02 16.86 0.36
N VAL A 49 -42.81 17.55 -0.48
CA VAL A 49 -44.11 18.10 -0.10
C VAL A 49 -45.12 17.81 -1.21
N ILE A 50 -46.24 17.24 -0.83
CA ILE A 50 -47.45 17.21 -1.63
C ILE A 50 -48.31 18.35 -1.15
N THR A 51 -48.75 19.25 -2.04
CA THR A 51 -49.75 20.24 -1.76
C THR A 51 -51.09 19.83 -2.35
N LYS A 52 -52.11 19.79 -1.48
CA LYS A 52 -53.48 19.52 -1.86
C LYS A 52 -54.23 20.88 -1.94
N THR A 53 -54.84 21.19 -3.04
CA THR A 53 -55.58 22.43 -3.27
C THR A 53 -57.03 22.12 -3.55
N CYS A 54 -57.95 22.76 -2.86
CA CYS A 54 -59.35 22.54 -3.10
C CYS A 54 -59.78 23.20 -4.44
N SER A 55 -60.51 22.47 -5.27
CA SER A 55 -61.01 22.96 -6.58
C SER A 55 -62.13 24.01 -6.42
N ARG A 56 -62.73 24.14 -5.23
CA ARG A 56 -63.93 24.99 -4.97
C ARG A 56 -63.63 26.18 -4.07
N CYS A 57 -62.49 26.21 -3.40
CA CYS A 57 -62.08 27.33 -2.54
C CYS A 57 -60.56 27.38 -2.45
N ASP A 58 -59.99 28.38 -1.75
CA ASP A 58 -58.53 28.60 -1.62
C ASP A 58 -57.87 27.75 -0.52
N ALA A 59 -58.60 26.74 0.04
CA ALA A 59 -58.05 25.89 1.07
C ALA A 59 -56.94 25.02 0.52
N THR A 60 -55.80 24.98 1.24
CA THR A 60 -54.66 24.15 0.93
C THR A 60 -54.26 23.30 2.14
N GLU A 61 -53.82 22.10 1.89
CA GLU A 61 -53.22 21.18 2.88
C GLU A 61 -51.87 20.69 2.35
N THR A 62 -50.93 20.38 3.23
CA THR A 62 -49.63 19.82 2.86
C THR A 62 -49.42 18.48 3.52
N GLU A 63 -48.79 17.57 2.78
CA GLU A 63 -48.38 16.24 3.26
C GLU A 63 -46.91 16.03 2.92
N ALA A 64 -46.12 15.52 3.88
CA ALA A 64 -44.72 15.26 3.69
C ALA A 64 -44.51 13.95 2.91
N ILE A 65 -43.64 13.99 1.93
CA ILE A 65 -43.04 12.79 1.29
C ILE A 65 -41.74 12.53 2.04
N LYS A 66 -41.61 11.41 2.75
CA LYS A 66 -40.40 11.10 3.50
C LYS A 66 -39.16 11.14 2.62
N ALA A 67 -38.04 11.65 3.17
CA ALA A 67 -36.76 11.60 2.53
C ALA A 67 -36.41 10.17 2.09
N LEU A 68 -35.81 10.05 0.89
CA LEU A 68 -35.54 8.76 0.24
C LEU A 68 -34.47 7.93 0.95
N GLY A 69 -33.66 8.57 1.80
CA GLY A 69 -32.44 7.97 2.34
C GLY A 69 -31.34 7.87 1.29
N HIS A 70 -30.16 7.45 1.72
CA HIS A 70 -29.07 7.19 0.80
C HIS A 70 -29.12 5.74 0.31
N LYS A 71 -29.05 5.55 -1.00
CA LYS A 71 -28.81 4.24 -1.62
C LYS A 71 -27.34 4.17 -2.03
N PHE A 72 -26.51 3.68 -1.13
CA PHE A 72 -25.10 3.50 -1.39
C PHE A 72 -24.84 2.26 -2.24
N GLY A 73 -23.94 2.36 -3.21
CA GLY A 73 -23.40 1.23 -3.94
C GLY A 73 -22.38 0.43 -3.08
N ASP A 74 -21.66 -0.48 -3.74
CA ASP A 74 -20.66 -1.31 -3.09
C ASP A 74 -19.44 -0.52 -2.61
N TRP A 75 -18.79 -1.03 -1.54
CA TRP A 75 -17.53 -0.51 -1.06
C TRP A 75 -16.41 -0.74 -2.07
N LYS A 76 -15.68 0.30 -2.40
CA LYS A 76 -14.51 0.26 -3.30
C LYS A 76 -13.26 0.64 -2.54
N VAL A 77 -12.19 -0.15 -2.72
CA VAL A 77 -10.90 0.15 -2.12
C VAL A 77 -10.31 1.41 -2.78
N THR A 78 -10.04 2.43 -1.99
CA THR A 78 -9.40 3.68 -2.41
C THR A 78 -7.93 3.71 -2.06
N ALA A 79 -7.52 3.04 -0.98
CA ALA A 79 -6.14 2.84 -0.61
C ALA A 79 -5.96 1.47 0.04
N GLU A 80 -5.02 0.67 -0.47
CA GLU A 80 -4.69 -0.63 0.14
C GLU A 80 -3.98 -0.46 1.49
N ALA A 81 -4.13 -1.45 2.37
CA ALA A 81 -3.46 -1.46 3.65
C ALA A 81 -1.95 -1.31 3.51
N THR A 82 -1.37 -0.52 4.39
CA THR A 82 0.08 -0.33 4.55
C THR A 82 0.47 -0.65 5.99
N VAL A 83 1.76 -0.62 6.28
CA VAL A 83 2.25 -0.75 7.67
C VAL A 83 1.87 0.46 8.55
N LEU A 84 1.47 1.58 7.95
CA LEU A 84 1.14 2.83 8.65
C LEU A 84 -0.37 3.05 8.77
N ALA A 85 -1.17 2.39 7.94
CA ALA A 85 -2.63 2.56 7.94
C ALA A 85 -3.34 1.29 7.44
N PRO A 86 -4.55 1.00 7.94
CA PRO A 86 -5.42 -0.02 7.38
C PRO A 86 -5.91 0.37 5.98
N GLU A 87 -6.53 -0.57 5.29
CA GLU A 87 -7.18 -0.32 4.01
C GLU A 87 -8.26 0.76 4.14
N GLN A 88 -8.38 1.62 3.14
CA GLN A 88 -9.42 2.64 3.07
C GLN A 88 -10.40 2.28 1.95
N GLN A 89 -11.68 2.35 2.28
CA GLN A 89 -12.75 2.09 1.35
C GLN A 89 -13.71 3.28 1.28
N GLU A 90 -14.31 3.50 0.12
CA GLU A 90 -15.32 4.51 -0.14
C GLU A 90 -16.51 3.87 -0.84
N ARG A 91 -17.73 4.34 -0.53
CA ARG A 91 -18.92 4.09 -1.32
C ARG A 91 -19.67 5.40 -1.59
N ILE A 92 -20.42 5.41 -2.68
CA ILE A 92 -21.07 6.61 -3.18
C ILE A 92 -22.56 6.33 -3.29
N CYS A 93 -23.39 7.28 -2.84
CA CYS A 93 -24.83 7.22 -3.06
C CYS A 93 -25.15 7.41 -4.54
N GLU A 94 -25.87 6.46 -5.14
CA GLU A 94 -26.23 6.47 -6.55
C GLU A 94 -27.13 7.66 -6.94
N THR A 95 -27.91 8.17 -5.98
CA THR A 95 -28.89 9.22 -6.21
C THR A 95 -28.32 10.63 -6.07
N CYS A 96 -27.51 10.88 -5.03
CA CYS A 96 -27.04 12.25 -4.70
C CYS A 96 -25.53 12.41 -4.74
N GLY A 97 -24.75 11.35 -4.97
CA GLY A 97 -23.30 11.40 -5.00
C GLY A 97 -22.63 11.54 -3.62
N ALA A 98 -23.38 11.51 -2.52
CA ALA A 98 -22.82 11.56 -1.18
C ALA A 98 -21.84 10.41 -0.98
N LYS A 99 -20.69 10.71 -0.35
CA LYS A 99 -19.61 9.76 -0.12
C LYS A 99 -19.58 9.31 1.33
N GLU A 100 -19.32 8.03 1.54
CA GLU A 100 -19.05 7.45 2.84
C GLU A 100 -17.72 6.71 2.79
N THR A 101 -16.87 6.89 3.79
CA THR A 101 -15.55 6.27 3.87
C THR A 101 -15.42 5.46 5.14
N LYS A 102 -14.68 4.36 5.09
CA LYS A 102 -14.30 3.57 6.27
C LYS A 102 -12.90 3.02 6.15
N ALA A 103 -12.29 2.75 7.30
CA ALA A 103 -11.11 1.92 7.38
C ALA A 103 -11.53 0.45 7.52
N GLU A 104 -10.88 -0.46 6.79
CA GLU A 104 -11.18 -1.89 6.83
C GLU A 104 -9.95 -2.68 7.28
N GLY A 105 -10.16 -3.58 8.24
CA GLY A 105 -9.09 -4.40 8.82
C GLY A 105 -8.09 -3.63 9.68
N THR A 106 -6.84 -4.07 9.66
CA THR A 106 -5.73 -3.48 10.42
C THR A 106 -4.55 -3.15 9.52
N ALA A 107 -3.69 -2.24 9.98
CA ALA A 107 -2.42 -1.96 9.32
C ALA A 107 -1.56 -3.23 9.21
N LEU A 108 -0.76 -3.33 8.15
CA LEU A 108 0.13 -4.46 7.92
C LEU A 108 1.20 -4.58 9.00
N LYS A 109 1.60 -5.81 9.32
CA LYS A 109 2.69 -6.06 10.25
C LYS A 109 4.02 -5.55 9.68
N ALA A 110 4.75 -4.74 10.46
CA ALA A 110 6.07 -4.26 10.06
C ALA A 110 7.06 -5.42 9.93
N THR A 111 7.76 -5.48 8.80
CA THR A 111 8.82 -6.47 8.52
C THR A 111 10.05 -5.79 7.96
N ALA A 112 11.22 -6.30 8.31
CA ALA A 112 12.48 -5.89 7.71
C ALA A 112 13.58 -6.92 7.99
N THR A 113 14.47 -7.11 7.03
CA THR A 113 15.63 -7.98 7.13
C THR A 113 16.90 -7.18 6.86
N VAL A 114 17.95 -7.39 7.62
CA VAL A 114 19.29 -6.89 7.34
C VAL A 114 20.15 -8.01 6.78
N ASN A 115 20.89 -7.76 5.72
CA ASN A 115 21.71 -8.79 5.06
C ASN A 115 22.97 -9.18 5.85
N ALA A 116 23.24 -8.53 6.98
CA ALA A 116 24.30 -8.91 7.93
C ALA A 116 24.01 -8.35 9.32
N THR A 117 24.14 -9.18 10.36
CA THR A 117 24.03 -8.77 11.77
C THR A 117 25.35 -8.20 12.31
N THR A 118 26.47 -8.51 11.64
CA THR A 118 27.79 -7.96 11.96
C THR A 118 28.50 -7.52 10.68
N VAL A 119 29.02 -6.31 10.67
CA VAL A 119 29.83 -5.73 9.60
C VAL A 119 31.26 -5.51 10.14
N LYS A 120 32.26 -6.15 9.52
CA LYS A 120 33.70 -5.94 9.84
C LYS A 120 34.29 -4.99 8.80
N LEU A 121 35.05 -4.00 9.21
CA LEU A 121 35.69 -3.02 8.33
C LEU A 121 37.14 -2.79 8.78
N LYS A 122 38.04 -2.54 7.83
CA LYS A 122 39.35 -1.99 8.14
C LYS A 122 39.22 -0.48 8.40
N VAL A 123 40.05 0.09 9.27
CA VAL A 123 40.15 1.55 9.45
C VAL A 123 40.26 2.24 8.07
N LYS A 124 39.56 3.35 7.87
CA LYS A 124 39.44 4.11 6.61
C LYS A 124 38.69 3.40 5.50
N GLN A 125 38.18 2.17 5.70
CA GLN A 125 37.38 1.46 4.71
C GLN A 125 35.94 1.97 4.72
N SER A 126 35.35 2.10 3.51
CA SER A 126 33.91 2.32 3.34
C SER A 126 33.25 1.14 2.65
N THR A 127 31.96 0.95 2.92
CA THR A 127 31.13 -0.06 2.25
C THR A 127 29.70 0.42 2.05
N SER A 128 29.09 0.04 0.92
CA SER A 128 27.64 0.17 0.65
C SER A 128 26.96 -1.20 0.56
N GLY A 129 27.63 -2.26 1.03
CA GLY A 129 27.10 -3.62 0.95
C GLY A 129 26.08 -3.99 2.03
N LEU A 130 25.93 -3.20 3.09
CA LEU A 130 24.83 -3.37 4.06
C LEU A 130 23.54 -2.84 3.51
N LYS A 131 22.49 -3.63 3.59
CA LYS A 131 21.15 -3.29 3.09
C LYS A 131 20.08 -3.77 4.06
N VAL A 132 18.99 -3.00 4.13
CA VAL A 132 17.71 -3.42 4.69
C VAL A 132 16.80 -3.80 3.53
N THR A 133 16.15 -4.93 3.62
CA THR A 133 15.23 -5.48 2.60
C THR A 133 14.01 -6.09 3.28
N GLY A 134 13.01 -6.51 2.49
CA GLY A 134 11.80 -7.11 3.04
C GLY A 134 10.97 -6.11 3.87
N LEU A 135 11.00 -4.84 3.50
CA LEU A 135 10.14 -3.83 4.08
C LEU A 135 8.69 -4.14 3.71
N ALA A 136 7.79 -4.07 4.69
CA ALA A 136 6.37 -4.16 4.44
C ALA A 136 5.89 -2.97 3.57
N LYS A 137 4.76 -3.13 2.90
CA LYS A 137 4.19 -2.09 2.04
C LYS A 137 3.99 -0.78 2.81
N GLY A 138 4.48 0.31 2.25
CA GLY A 138 4.41 1.64 2.85
C GLY A 138 5.46 1.92 3.94
N ASP A 139 6.38 0.97 4.23
CA ASP A 139 7.46 1.20 5.18
C ASP A 139 8.72 1.72 4.49
N SER A 140 9.52 2.46 5.25
CA SER A 140 10.80 3.01 4.80
C SER A 140 11.76 3.13 5.98
N VAL A 141 13.04 3.36 5.71
CA VAL A 141 14.01 3.60 6.80
C VAL A 141 13.98 5.07 7.19
N LYS A 142 13.42 5.36 8.36
CA LYS A 142 13.34 6.70 8.94
C LYS A 142 14.69 7.23 9.40
N SER A 143 15.54 6.37 9.99
CA SER A 143 16.83 6.82 10.50
C SER A 143 17.90 5.73 10.56
N TRP A 144 19.14 6.16 10.42
CA TRP A 144 20.36 5.38 10.57
C TRP A 144 21.27 6.09 11.59
N LYS A 145 21.57 5.45 12.72
CA LYS A 145 22.34 6.08 13.79
C LYS A 145 23.50 5.18 14.23
N SER A 146 24.72 5.71 14.19
CA SER A 146 25.88 5.09 14.86
C SER A 146 25.85 5.42 16.34
N THR A 147 26.04 4.42 17.21
CA THR A 147 26.18 4.65 18.66
C THR A 147 27.52 5.27 19.03
N ASN A 148 28.50 5.26 18.10
CA ASN A 148 29.76 5.92 18.29
C ASN A 148 30.38 6.40 16.97
N THR A 149 30.20 7.68 16.67
CA THR A 149 30.67 8.31 15.42
C THR A 149 32.20 8.48 15.34
N LYS A 150 32.92 8.29 16.42
CA LYS A 150 34.40 8.22 16.43
C LYS A 150 34.89 6.89 15.84
N ILE A 151 34.09 5.80 15.93
CA ILE A 151 34.42 4.47 15.38
C ILE A 151 34.00 4.37 13.90
N PHE A 152 32.75 4.73 13.60
CA PHE A 152 32.27 4.77 12.23
C PHE A 152 31.15 5.78 12.06
N THR A 153 30.95 6.25 10.82
CA THR A 153 29.79 7.06 10.41
C THR A 153 28.94 6.31 9.42
N VAL A 154 27.67 6.68 9.32
CA VAL A 154 26.71 6.14 8.37
C VAL A 154 26.02 7.28 7.61
N LYS A 155 25.84 7.11 6.29
CA LYS A 155 24.94 7.87 5.44
C LYS A 155 23.95 6.88 4.86
N GLY A 156 22.71 6.90 5.30
CA GLY A 156 21.66 5.99 4.86
C GLY A 156 20.59 6.70 4.07
N LYS A 157 19.81 5.90 3.33
CA LYS A 157 18.65 6.32 2.52
C LYS A 157 17.39 5.60 3.01
N GLU A 158 16.25 6.16 2.74
CA GLU A 158 14.94 5.60 3.09
C GLU A 158 14.65 4.25 2.42
N ASN A 159 15.23 4.01 1.25
CA ASN A 159 15.10 2.76 0.50
C ASN A 159 15.90 1.57 1.08
N GLY A 160 16.43 1.69 2.28
CA GLY A 160 17.17 0.62 2.96
C GLY A 160 18.64 0.47 2.55
N THR A 161 19.19 1.38 1.72
CA THR A 161 20.62 1.38 1.37
C THR A 161 21.41 2.35 2.24
N CYS A 162 22.69 2.04 2.54
CA CYS A 162 23.54 2.94 3.29
C CYS A 162 25.01 2.81 2.90
N LYS A 163 25.79 3.86 3.23
CA LYS A 163 27.26 3.85 3.18
C LYS A 163 27.80 3.96 4.59
N LEU A 164 28.55 2.94 5.03
CA LEU A 164 29.31 2.95 6.28
C LEU A 164 30.76 3.39 5.99
N THR A 165 31.32 4.23 6.85
CA THR A 165 32.72 4.67 6.75
C THR A 165 33.39 4.47 8.10
N ALA A 166 34.39 3.58 8.14
CA ALA A 166 35.18 3.26 9.33
C ALA A 166 36.21 4.36 9.62
N LYS A 167 36.32 4.81 10.88
CA LYS A 167 37.26 5.86 11.31
C LYS A 167 38.34 5.34 12.23
N LYS A 168 37.98 4.74 13.35
CA LYS A 168 38.93 4.27 14.41
C LYS A 168 38.59 2.82 14.75
N ALA A 169 39.60 2.02 15.08
CA ALA A 169 39.42 0.65 15.56
C ALA A 169 38.53 0.61 16.81
N GLY A 170 37.60 -0.34 16.87
CA GLY A 170 36.66 -0.49 17.97
C GLY A 170 35.37 -1.16 17.50
N THR A 171 34.44 -1.29 18.43
CA THR A 171 33.11 -1.88 18.16
C THR A 171 32.03 -0.87 18.56
N ALA A 172 31.04 -0.67 17.68
CA ALA A 172 29.87 0.14 17.95
C ALA A 172 28.64 -0.48 17.25
N LYS A 173 27.45 -0.05 17.66
CA LYS A 173 26.19 -0.53 17.07
C LYS A 173 25.68 0.49 16.04
N LEU A 174 25.16 -0.01 14.95
CA LEU A 174 24.33 0.74 14.01
C LEU A 174 22.87 0.48 14.37
N GLN A 175 22.15 1.50 14.73
CA GLN A 175 20.72 1.49 14.99
C GLN A 175 19.98 1.94 13.72
N ILE A 176 18.97 1.19 13.32
CA ILE A 176 18.14 1.43 12.15
C ILE A 176 16.70 1.50 12.65
N THR A 177 16.01 2.58 12.40
CA THR A 177 14.60 2.76 12.78
C THR A 177 13.78 2.97 11.52
N LEU A 178 12.71 2.19 11.38
CA LEU A 178 11.77 2.30 10.26
C LEU A 178 10.67 3.33 10.55
N ALA A 179 9.92 3.74 9.54
CA ALA A 179 8.78 4.63 9.67
C ALA A 179 7.68 4.01 10.55
N SER A 180 7.50 2.69 10.46
CA SER A 180 6.62 1.89 11.33
C SER A 180 7.04 1.83 12.80
N GLY A 181 8.21 2.36 13.16
CA GLY A 181 8.79 2.23 14.50
C GLY A 181 9.61 0.95 14.72
N LEU A 182 9.60 -0.02 13.80
CA LEU A 182 10.40 -1.23 13.91
C LEU A 182 11.89 -0.87 13.96
N LYS A 183 12.63 -1.45 14.91
CA LYS A 183 14.07 -1.21 15.11
C LYS A 183 14.90 -2.44 14.75
N LYS A 184 16.01 -2.24 14.07
CA LYS A 184 17.05 -3.24 13.80
C LYS A 184 18.40 -2.72 14.27
N THR A 185 19.25 -3.65 14.72
CA THR A 185 20.60 -3.31 15.19
C THR A 185 21.63 -4.18 14.49
N VAL A 186 22.71 -3.56 14.04
CA VAL A 186 23.86 -4.23 13.41
C VAL A 186 25.12 -3.88 14.17
N THR A 187 25.93 -4.88 14.52
CA THR A 187 27.23 -4.66 15.15
C THR A 187 28.27 -4.30 14.09
N VAL A 188 28.93 -3.16 14.25
CA VAL A 188 30.03 -2.73 13.37
C VAL A 188 31.35 -2.87 14.13
N LYS A 189 32.25 -3.74 13.62
CA LYS A 189 33.60 -3.95 14.17
C LYS A 189 34.62 -3.37 13.22
N VAL A 190 35.34 -2.35 13.67
CA VAL A 190 36.42 -1.73 12.92
C VAL A 190 37.75 -2.22 13.46
N GLN A 191 38.62 -2.72 12.59
CA GLN A 191 39.93 -3.31 12.91
C GLN A 191 41.06 -2.65 12.11
N LYS A 192 42.29 -2.71 12.63
CA LYS A 192 43.47 -2.16 11.94
C LYS A 192 43.86 -3.02 10.71
N THR A 193 43.71 -4.33 10.80
CA THR A 193 44.09 -5.29 9.76
C THR A 193 43.00 -5.42 8.68
N ALA A 194 43.35 -5.94 7.50
CA ALA A 194 42.40 -6.21 6.44
C ALA A 194 41.35 -7.25 6.88
N VAL A 195 40.12 -7.08 6.39
CA VAL A 195 39.04 -8.05 6.64
C VAL A 195 39.29 -9.29 5.78
N LYS A 196 39.54 -10.42 6.43
CA LYS A 196 39.79 -11.70 5.75
C LYS A 196 38.48 -12.32 5.25
N THR A 197 38.53 -12.97 4.08
CA THR A 197 37.45 -13.80 3.55
C THR A 197 37.29 -15.05 4.40
N THR A 198 36.08 -15.36 4.81
CA THR A 198 35.76 -16.57 5.56
C THR A 198 35.04 -17.60 4.68
N LYS A 199 34.39 -17.19 3.62
CA LYS A 199 33.65 -18.06 2.70
C LYS A 199 33.51 -17.41 1.33
N VAL A 200 33.70 -18.21 0.27
CA VAL A 200 33.35 -17.87 -1.10
C VAL A 200 32.29 -18.86 -1.55
N THR A 201 31.17 -18.38 -2.02
CA THR A 201 30.08 -19.20 -2.58
C THR A 201 29.74 -18.71 -3.98
N VAL A 202 29.13 -19.55 -4.76
CA VAL A 202 28.68 -19.24 -6.11
C VAL A 202 27.26 -19.80 -6.27
N ALA A 203 26.38 -19.08 -6.95
CA ALA A 203 24.96 -19.41 -7.01
C ALA A 203 24.69 -20.83 -7.60
N ASN A 204 25.36 -21.16 -8.71
CA ASN A 204 25.16 -22.45 -9.39
C ASN A 204 26.34 -23.37 -9.21
N THR A 205 26.15 -24.60 -8.71
CA THR A 205 27.20 -25.60 -8.53
C THR A 205 27.50 -26.38 -9.81
N LYS A 206 26.58 -26.41 -10.77
CA LYS A 206 26.75 -27.01 -12.11
C LYS A 206 26.36 -25.96 -13.16
N VAL A 207 27.15 -25.86 -14.20
CA VAL A 207 26.90 -24.95 -15.32
C VAL A 207 27.21 -25.69 -16.61
N THR A 208 26.26 -25.69 -17.55
CA THR A 208 26.48 -26.20 -18.89
C THR A 208 26.84 -25.05 -19.84
N VAL A 209 27.96 -25.18 -20.57
CA VAL A 209 28.43 -24.14 -21.49
C VAL A 209 28.71 -24.79 -22.83
N LYS A 210 27.98 -24.38 -23.88
CA LYS A 210 28.25 -24.84 -25.26
C LYS A 210 29.64 -24.41 -25.72
N LYS A 211 30.28 -25.20 -26.60
CA LYS A 211 31.60 -24.86 -27.23
C LYS A 211 31.56 -23.40 -27.74
N GLY A 212 32.59 -22.64 -27.43
CA GLY A 212 32.71 -21.20 -27.77
C GLY A 212 31.87 -20.23 -26.96
N LYS A 213 30.89 -20.72 -26.17
CA LYS A 213 30.05 -19.82 -25.33
C LYS A 213 30.71 -19.57 -23.97
N LYS A 214 30.25 -18.51 -23.31
CA LYS A 214 30.80 -18.03 -22.05
C LYS A 214 29.72 -17.94 -20.97
N VAL A 215 30.08 -18.19 -19.71
CA VAL A 215 29.23 -17.97 -18.54
C VAL A 215 30.04 -17.36 -17.40
N ALA A 216 29.51 -16.39 -16.71
CA ALA A 216 30.15 -15.76 -15.55
C ALA A 216 29.82 -16.49 -14.26
N LEU A 217 30.82 -16.81 -13.45
CA LEU A 217 30.70 -17.47 -12.14
C LEU A 217 30.35 -16.40 -11.11
N LYS A 218 29.65 -15.61 -10.93
CA LYS A 218 29.37 -14.53 -9.96
C LYS A 218 29.58 -15.01 -8.51
N PRO A 219 30.81 -15.06 -7.97
CA PRO A 219 31.04 -15.52 -6.59
C PRO A 219 30.54 -14.49 -5.57
N VAL A 220 30.01 -15.01 -4.47
CA VAL A 220 29.65 -14.19 -3.29
C VAL A 220 30.72 -14.43 -2.22
N VAL A 221 31.41 -13.37 -1.84
CA VAL A 221 32.46 -13.38 -0.81
C VAL A 221 31.84 -12.99 0.52
N LYS A 222 32.12 -13.75 1.57
CA LYS A 222 31.72 -13.41 2.94
C LYS A 222 32.96 -13.25 3.84
N PRO A 223 33.00 -12.25 4.70
CA PRO A 223 32.07 -11.09 4.75
C PRO A 223 32.18 -10.22 3.50
N PHE A 224 31.10 -9.59 3.07
CA PHE A 224 31.05 -8.76 1.84
C PHE A 224 32.01 -7.56 1.85
N THR A 225 32.59 -7.27 2.98
CA THR A 225 33.58 -6.20 3.19
C THR A 225 35.01 -6.65 2.96
N SER A 226 35.25 -7.95 2.73
CA SER A 226 36.59 -8.42 2.34
C SER A 226 36.97 -7.84 0.97
N LYS A 227 38.22 -7.43 0.85
CA LYS A 227 38.83 -6.97 -0.40
C LYS A 227 39.82 -7.98 -0.96
N GLN A 228 39.81 -9.20 -0.39
CA GLN A 228 40.70 -10.27 -0.88
C GLN A 228 40.27 -10.70 -2.30
N LYS A 229 41.26 -10.91 -3.15
CA LYS A 229 41.05 -11.31 -4.56
C LYS A 229 40.67 -12.79 -4.64
N VAL A 230 39.63 -13.09 -5.41
CA VAL A 230 39.26 -14.47 -5.73
C VAL A 230 40.05 -14.90 -6.96
N THR A 231 40.67 -16.10 -6.88
CA THR A 231 41.33 -16.75 -8.02
C THR A 231 40.52 -17.91 -8.54
N TYR A 232 40.68 -18.23 -9.78
CA TYR A 232 39.94 -19.30 -10.46
C TYR A 232 40.90 -20.21 -11.19
N THR A 233 40.65 -21.52 -11.09
CA THR A 233 41.40 -22.55 -11.80
C THR A 233 40.44 -23.54 -12.46
N SER A 234 40.83 -24.09 -13.61
CA SER A 234 40.09 -25.16 -14.27
C SER A 234 40.88 -26.44 -14.16
N SER A 235 40.23 -27.54 -13.78
CA SER A 235 40.83 -28.86 -13.70
C SER A 235 41.18 -29.47 -15.08
N ASN A 236 40.52 -29.01 -16.14
CA ASN A 236 40.77 -29.41 -17.51
C ASN A 236 40.57 -28.26 -18.50
N LYS A 237 41.67 -27.60 -18.82
CA LYS A 237 41.69 -26.43 -19.73
C LYS A 237 41.37 -26.80 -21.20
N LYS A 238 41.49 -28.12 -21.58
CA LYS A 238 41.09 -28.61 -22.91
C LYS A 238 39.55 -28.63 -23.05
N VAL A 239 38.81 -28.84 -21.95
CA VAL A 239 37.35 -28.87 -21.91
C VAL A 239 36.78 -27.48 -21.64
N ALA A 240 37.27 -26.80 -20.63
CA ALA A 240 36.80 -25.43 -20.27
C ALA A 240 37.93 -24.61 -19.66
N THR A 241 38.01 -23.33 -20.04
CA THR A 241 38.91 -22.36 -19.41
C THR A 241 38.13 -21.38 -18.55
N VAL A 242 38.80 -20.82 -17.54
CA VAL A 242 38.23 -19.76 -16.70
C VAL A 242 39.17 -18.56 -16.64
N SER A 243 38.63 -17.35 -16.83
CA SER A 243 39.41 -16.10 -16.77
C SER A 243 39.60 -15.63 -15.31
N SER A 244 40.54 -14.70 -15.10
CA SER A 244 40.74 -14.03 -13.80
C SER A 244 39.50 -13.27 -13.30
N LYS A 245 38.54 -13.00 -14.15
CA LYS A 245 37.25 -12.39 -13.84
C LYS A 245 36.15 -13.43 -13.54
N GLY A 246 36.50 -14.73 -13.52
CA GLY A 246 35.55 -15.85 -13.27
C GLY A 246 34.60 -16.13 -14.43
N VAL A 247 35.00 -15.81 -15.68
CA VAL A 247 34.24 -16.16 -16.89
C VAL A 247 34.74 -17.50 -17.41
N VAL A 248 33.86 -18.52 -17.40
CA VAL A 248 34.11 -19.85 -17.97
C VAL A 248 33.81 -19.84 -19.45
N THR A 249 34.70 -20.43 -20.27
CA THR A 249 34.51 -20.60 -21.71
C THR A 249 34.59 -22.09 -22.05
N GLY A 250 33.57 -22.64 -22.70
CA GLY A 250 33.55 -24.03 -23.19
C GLY A 250 34.47 -24.19 -24.40
N LYS A 251 35.35 -25.21 -24.42
CA LYS A 251 36.30 -25.48 -25.50
C LYS A 251 35.98 -26.78 -26.24
N LYS A 252 35.69 -27.86 -25.55
CA LYS A 252 35.43 -29.20 -26.12
C LYS A 252 34.37 -29.88 -25.24
N LYS A 253 33.59 -30.79 -25.85
CA LYS A 253 32.66 -31.68 -25.10
C LYS A 253 33.40 -32.41 -23.98
N GLY A 254 32.85 -32.42 -22.79
CA GLY A 254 33.38 -33.07 -21.59
C GLY A 254 33.04 -32.35 -20.32
N THR A 255 33.54 -32.83 -19.19
CA THR A 255 33.33 -32.25 -17.87
C THR A 255 34.64 -31.71 -17.33
N ALA A 256 34.64 -30.48 -16.84
CA ALA A 256 35.76 -29.88 -16.14
C ALA A 256 35.30 -29.31 -14.79
N GLY A 257 36.09 -29.47 -13.74
CA GLY A 257 35.91 -28.80 -12.47
C GLY A 257 36.49 -27.37 -12.56
N THR A 258 35.74 -26.35 -12.12
CA THR A 258 36.27 -25.02 -11.94
C THR A 258 36.33 -24.72 -10.45
N GLU A 259 37.48 -24.43 -9.92
CA GLU A 259 37.71 -24.06 -8.54
C GLU A 259 37.83 -22.55 -8.43
N CYS A 260 37.21 -21.98 -7.41
CA CYS A 260 37.49 -20.62 -6.98
C CYS A 260 38.05 -20.65 -5.56
N SER A 261 39.19 -20.05 -5.32
CA SER A 261 39.86 -20.01 -4.04
C SER A 261 40.22 -18.55 -3.66
N ASP A 262 40.32 -18.33 -2.36
CA ASP A 262 40.95 -17.14 -1.81
C ASP A 262 42.46 -17.36 -1.72
N ILE A 263 43.24 -16.47 -2.28
CA ILE A 263 44.71 -16.55 -2.37
C ILE A 263 45.37 -16.73 -1.00
N LEU A 264 44.78 -16.22 0.08
CA LEU A 264 45.46 -16.14 1.38
C LEU A 264 45.10 -17.29 2.37
N GLN A 265 44.09 -18.11 2.09
CA GLN A 265 43.64 -19.15 3.00
C GLN A 265 43.61 -20.57 2.40
N GLY A 266 43.97 -20.78 1.12
CA GLY A 266 44.00 -22.09 0.48
C GLY A 266 42.68 -22.86 0.46
N LYS A 267 41.58 -22.21 0.81
CA LYS A 267 40.25 -22.85 0.84
C LYS A 267 39.70 -22.99 -0.57
N ARG A 268 39.57 -24.23 -1.02
CA ARG A 268 39.10 -24.62 -2.35
C ARG A 268 37.59 -24.84 -2.33
N TYR A 269 36.89 -24.31 -3.31
CA TYR A 269 35.46 -24.57 -3.56
C TYR A 269 35.35 -25.20 -4.95
N ILE A 270 35.03 -26.49 -5.02
CA ILE A 270 35.03 -27.28 -6.26
C ILE A 270 33.69 -27.05 -6.99
N ARG A 271 33.78 -26.83 -8.31
CA ARG A 271 32.64 -26.85 -9.22
C ARG A 271 32.90 -27.77 -10.40
N ARG A 272 31.85 -28.49 -10.80
CA ARG A 272 31.85 -29.28 -12.04
C ARG A 272 31.12 -28.46 -13.12
N SER A 273 31.78 -28.17 -14.25
CA SER A 273 31.17 -27.68 -15.47
C SER A 273 31.18 -28.79 -16.52
N THR A 274 30.02 -29.05 -17.12
CA THR A 274 29.89 -29.87 -18.32
C THR A 274 29.87 -28.96 -19.52
N ALA A 275 30.73 -29.19 -20.48
CA ALA A 275 30.75 -28.50 -21.76
C ALA A 275 30.23 -29.42 -22.88
#